data_637be189fe2edff156392016b1b93d4c
#
_entry.id   637be189fe2edff156392016b1b93d4c
#
_cell.length_a   1.000
_cell.length_b   1.000
_cell.length_c   1.000
_cell.angle_alpha   90.00
_cell.angle_beta   90.00
_cell.angle_gamma   90.00
#
_symmetry.space_group_name_H-M   'P 1'
#
loop_
_entity.id
_entity.type
_entity.pdbx_description
1 polymer ?
#
loop_
_entity_poly.entity_id
_entity_poly.type
_entity_poly.pdbx_seq_one_letter_code
_entity_poly.pdbx_strand_id
1 'polypeptide(L)'
;LELECMKYYLIVGEASGDLHASNLMRALKELDAEASFRFFGGDLMSEVGGTRVKHYKELAYMGFIPVLLHLRTIFKNMDLCKKDIVDWNPDVVILVDYPGFNLKIAEYIKKHTDIPIYYYISPKIWAWKEYRIKNIKRDVDELFSILPFEVDFFKGHQYPIHYVGNPCVDAVDAYRKNHAESFGEFVASNSLSDKPIIALLAGSRKQEIKDNLPMMLEAAKPFVDKYQLVLAGA
;
A
#
# COMPACT_ATOMS: atom_id res chain seq x y z
N LEU A 1 -13.54 26.56 18.32
CA LEU A 1 -13.73 25.78 17.10
C LEU A 1 -13.86 24.33 17.56
N GLU A 2 -15.08 23.80 17.61
CA GLU A 2 -15.30 22.37 17.70
C GLU A 2 -14.65 21.79 16.45
N LEU A 3 -13.60 21.00 16.62
CA LEU A 3 -13.09 20.17 15.55
C LEU A 3 -14.19 19.15 15.26
N GLU A 4 -14.93 19.35 14.16
CA GLU A 4 -15.87 18.34 13.69
C GLU A 4 -15.08 17.04 13.49
N CYS A 5 -15.56 15.96 14.08
CA CYS A 5 -15.00 14.62 13.95
C CYS A 5 -14.95 14.22 12.47
N MET A 6 -13.75 14.20 11.89
CA MET A 6 -13.56 13.89 10.48
C MET A 6 -13.80 12.40 10.19
N LYS A 7 -14.53 12.12 9.13
CA LYS A 7 -14.84 10.77 8.63
C LYS A 7 -13.96 10.45 7.43
N TYR A 8 -13.04 9.51 7.61
CA TYR A 8 -12.08 9.09 6.58
C TYR A 8 -12.45 7.72 6.01
N TYR A 9 -12.61 7.63 4.70
CA TYR A 9 -12.78 6.36 4.02
C TYR A 9 -11.49 5.97 3.28
N LEU A 10 -10.84 4.87 3.65
CA LEU A 10 -9.57 4.45 3.07
C LEU A 10 -9.73 3.18 2.24
N ILE A 11 -8.98 3.09 1.12
CA ILE A 11 -8.98 1.89 0.26
C ILE A 11 -7.56 1.47 -0.02
N VAL A 12 -7.21 0.27 0.44
CA VAL A 12 -5.94 -0.41 0.13
C VAL A 12 -6.21 -1.78 -0.50
N GLY A 13 -5.32 -2.24 -1.36
CA GLY A 13 -5.47 -3.50 -2.09
C GLY A 13 -4.47 -4.59 -1.73
N GLU A 14 -3.49 -4.31 -0.86
CA GLU A 14 -2.43 -5.26 -0.50
C GLU A 14 -1.80 -4.96 0.87
N ALA A 15 -0.94 -5.88 1.34
CA ALA A 15 -0.32 -5.80 2.66
C ALA A 15 0.53 -4.54 2.88
N SER A 16 1.27 -4.08 1.86
CA SER A 16 2.04 -2.84 1.93
C SER A 16 1.14 -1.62 2.11
N GLY A 17 0.01 -1.59 1.40
CA GLY A 17 -1.01 -0.55 1.57
C GLY A 17 -1.61 -0.55 2.98
N ASP A 18 -1.90 -1.73 3.56
CA ASP A 18 -2.40 -1.87 4.92
C ASP A 18 -1.43 -1.29 5.96
N LEU A 19 -0.12 -1.59 5.81
CA LEU A 19 0.92 -1.03 6.67
C LEU A 19 0.98 0.50 6.57
N HIS A 20 1.05 1.05 5.37
CA HIS A 20 1.19 2.50 5.19
C HIS A 20 -0.08 3.25 5.57
N ALA A 21 -1.26 2.71 5.25
CA ALA A 21 -2.53 3.29 5.64
C ALA A 21 -2.74 3.23 7.17
N SER A 22 -2.34 2.15 7.84
CA SER A 22 -2.43 2.09 9.31
C SER A 22 -1.57 3.15 10.00
N ASN A 23 -0.37 3.42 9.47
CA ASN A 23 0.49 4.49 9.97
C ASN A 23 -0.13 5.88 9.72
N LEU A 24 -0.72 6.10 8.53
CA LEU A 24 -1.46 7.33 8.23
C LEU A 24 -2.66 7.52 9.18
N MET A 25 -3.43 6.46 9.44
CA MET A 25 -4.55 6.51 10.39
C MET A 25 -4.10 6.86 11.81
N ARG A 26 -2.95 6.33 12.27
CA ARG A 26 -2.39 6.71 13.59
C ARG A 26 -2.04 8.19 13.65
N ALA A 27 -1.35 8.71 12.62
CA ALA A 27 -1.01 10.12 12.54
C ALA A 27 -2.25 11.03 12.46
N LEU A 28 -3.29 10.62 11.74
CA LEU A 28 -4.55 11.36 11.70
C LEU A 28 -5.24 11.39 13.08
N LYS A 29 -5.20 10.29 13.84
CA LYS A 29 -5.73 10.24 15.21
C LYS A 29 -4.96 11.11 16.21
N GLU A 30 -3.67 11.34 15.99
CA GLU A 30 -2.90 12.29 16.79
C GLU A 30 -3.35 13.73 16.59
N LEU A 31 -3.87 14.06 15.39
CA LEU A 31 -4.37 15.39 15.05
C LEU A 31 -5.86 15.55 15.34
N ASP A 32 -6.64 14.48 15.22
CA ASP A 32 -8.07 14.40 15.47
C ASP A 32 -8.38 13.10 16.23
N ALA A 33 -8.45 13.20 17.56
CA ALA A 33 -8.67 12.05 18.44
C ALA A 33 -10.03 11.36 18.20
N GLU A 34 -11.01 12.09 17.69
CA GLU A 34 -12.36 11.61 17.39
C GLU A 34 -12.52 11.16 15.93
N ALA A 35 -11.43 11.16 15.13
CA ALA A 35 -11.45 10.73 13.74
C ALA A 35 -12.12 9.36 13.58
N SER A 36 -13.08 9.28 12.67
CA SER A 36 -13.79 8.05 12.34
C SER A 36 -13.26 7.45 11.06
N PHE A 37 -12.98 6.15 11.08
CA PHE A 37 -12.44 5.43 9.93
C PHE A 37 -13.35 4.31 9.46
N ARG A 38 -13.54 4.22 8.14
CA ARG A 38 -14.16 3.10 7.46
C ARG A 38 -13.30 2.71 6.27
N PHE A 39 -13.09 1.43 6.03
CA PHE A 39 -12.05 1.07 5.06
C PHE A 39 -12.19 -0.31 4.43
N PHE A 40 -11.64 -0.43 3.23
CA PHE A 40 -11.16 -1.66 2.63
C PHE A 40 -9.69 -1.79 2.97
N GLY A 41 -9.30 -2.77 3.79
CA GLY A 41 -7.95 -2.86 4.32
C GLY A 41 -7.68 -4.18 5.02
N GLY A 42 -6.67 -4.19 5.87
CA GLY A 42 -6.23 -5.40 6.56
C GLY A 42 -6.28 -5.30 8.08
N ASP A 43 -5.48 -6.16 8.70
CA ASP A 43 -5.47 -6.31 10.15
C ASP A 43 -4.76 -5.14 10.85
N LEU A 44 -3.70 -4.58 10.24
CA LEU A 44 -2.97 -3.44 10.80
C LEU A 44 -3.84 -2.17 10.87
N MET A 45 -4.66 -1.92 9.86
CA MET A 45 -5.65 -0.84 9.91
C MET A 45 -6.71 -1.11 10.98
N SER A 46 -7.17 -2.37 11.11
CA SER A 46 -8.14 -2.75 12.14
C SER A 46 -7.63 -2.56 13.56
N GLU A 47 -6.33 -2.75 13.80
CA GLU A 47 -5.68 -2.50 15.09
C GLU A 47 -5.70 -1.02 15.48
N VAL A 48 -5.67 -0.10 14.51
CA VAL A 48 -5.78 1.34 14.78
C VAL A 48 -7.21 1.72 15.18
N GLY A 49 -8.20 1.01 14.63
CA GLY A 49 -9.62 1.20 14.92
C GLY A 49 -10.44 1.50 13.66
N GLY A 50 -11.74 1.75 13.85
CA GLY A 50 -12.68 1.97 12.76
C GLY A 50 -13.37 0.70 12.28
N THR A 51 -14.07 0.79 11.15
CA THR A 51 -14.87 -0.31 10.59
C THR A 51 -14.23 -0.83 9.30
N ARG A 52 -13.73 -2.07 9.34
CA ARG A 52 -13.30 -2.78 8.13
C ARG A 52 -14.50 -3.34 7.39
N VAL A 53 -14.77 -2.80 6.19
CA VAL A 53 -15.85 -3.27 5.31
C VAL A 53 -15.43 -4.53 4.56
N LYS A 54 -14.17 -4.58 4.10
CA LYS A 54 -13.64 -5.71 3.33
C LYS A 54 -12.15 -5.89 3.59
N HIS A 55 -11.70 -7.14 3.71
CA HIS A 55 -10.27 -7.42 3.83
C HIS A 55 -9.60 -7.39 2.45
N TYR A 56 -8.40 -6.76 2.33
CA TYR A 56 -7.69 -6.64 1.05
C TYR A 56 -7.38 -8.01 0.41
N LYS A 57 -7.19 -9.06 1.19
CA LYS A 57 -7.00 -10.43 0.66
C LYS A 57 -8.17 -10.92 -0.20
N GLU A 58 -9.35 -10.37 0.01
CA GLU A 58 -10.55 -10.67 -0.77
C GLU A 58 -10.68 -9.80 -2.04
N LEU A 59 -9.78 -8.81 -2.20
CA LEU A 59 -9.68 -7.94 -3.37
C LEU A 59 -8.58 -8.39 -4.33
N ALA A 60 -7.54 -9.03 -3.80
CA ALA A 60 -6.29 -9.29 -4.49
C ALA A 60 -6.39 -10.50 -5.42
N TYR A 61 -6.86 -10.29 -6.62
CA TYR A 61 -6.67 -11.22 -7.73
C TYR A 61 -5.60 -10.66 -8.65
N MET A 62 -4.42 -11.29 -8.70
CA MET A 62 -3.29 -10.87 -9.54
C MET A 62 -3.00 -11.92 -10.61
N GLY A 63 -2.60 -11.43 -11.79
CA GLY A 63 -2.37 -12.25 -12.97
C GLY A 63 -3.58 -12.31 -13.89
N PHE A 64 -3.33 -12.58 -15.20
CA PHE A 64 -4.37 -12.52 -16.23
C PHE A 64 -5.47 -13.57 -16.02
N ILE A 65 -5.10 -14.81 -15.72
CA ILE A 65 -6.04 -15.93 -15.55
C ILE A 65 -6.87 -15.77 -14.25
N PRO A 66 -6.27 -15.51 -13.06
CA PRO A 66 -7.05 -15.27 -11.84
C PRO A 66 -8.01 -14.08 -11.96
N VAL A 67 -7.61 -12.99 -12.61
CA VAL A 67 -8.49 -11.84 -12.84
C VAL A 67 -9.70 -12.23 -13.70
N LEU A 68 -9.50 -12.96 -14.80
CA LEU A 68 -10.60 -13.42 -15.66
C LEU A 68 -11.59 -14.34 -14.94
N LEU A 69 -11.08 -15.26 -14.11
CA LEU A 69 -11.92 -16.19 -13.35
C LEU A 69 -12.73 -15.50 -12.24
N HIS A 70 -12.24 -14.37 -11.73
CA HIS A 70 -12.86 -13.66 -10.59
C HIS A 70 -13.46 -12.30 -10.96
N LEU A 71 -13.68 -12.01 -12.24
CA LEU A 71 -14.26 -10.73 -12.69
C LEU A 71 -15.56 -10.37 -11.95
N ARG A 72 -16.46 -11.34 -11.76
CA ARG A 72 -17.73 -11.12 -11.04
C ARG A 72 -17.48 -10.67 -9.59
N THR A 73 -16.50 -11.27 -8.92
CA THR A 73 -16.14 -10.91 -7.54
C THR A 73 -15.52 -9.52 -7.49
N ILE A 74 -14.66 -9.18 -8.46
CA ILE A 74 -14.06 -7.84 -8.56
C ILE A 74 -15.14 -6.78 -8.74
N PHE A 75 -16.09 -6.99 -9.66
CA PHE A 75 -17.20 -6.05 -9.86
C PHE A 75 -18.11 -5.95 -8.62
N LYS A 76 -18.44 -7.08 -7.99
CA LYS A 76 -19.23 -7.09 -6.74
C LYS A 76 -18.54 -6.32 -5.62
N ASN A 77 -17.22 -6.48 -5.45
CA ASN A 77 -16.45 -5.73 -4.45
C ASN A 77 -16.42 -4.23 -4.79
N MET A 78 -16.34 -3.89 -6.08
CA MET A 78 -16.37 -2.49 -6.53
C MET A 78 -17.73 -1.84 -6.25
N ASP A 79 -18.82 -2.53 -6.54
CA ASP A 79 -20.18 -2.02 -6.28
C ASP A 79 -20.46 -1.91 -4.78
N LEU A 80 -19.98 -2.87 -3.97
CA LEU A 80 -20.02 -2.78 -2.52
C LEU A 80 -19.28 -1.54 -2.03
N CYS A 81 -18.06 -1.30 -2.51
CA CYS A 81 -17.25 -0.15 -2.13
C CYS A 81 -17.94 1.17 -2.46
N LYS A 82 -18.44 1.31 -3.68
CA LYS A 82 -19.16 2.52 -4.13
C LYS A 82 -20.38 2.80 -3.26
N LYS A 83 -21.20 1.77 -3.05
CA LYS A 83 -22.41 1.90 -2.24
C LYS A 83 -22.08 2.29 -0.80
N ASP A 84 -21.10 1.63 -0.20
CA ASP A 84 -20.70 1.84 1.17
C ASP A 84 -20.13 3.26 1.41
N ILE A 85 -19.36 3.79 0.46
CA ILE A 85 -18.86 5.18 0.52
C ILE A 85 -20.04 6.17 0.47
N VAL A 86 -20.97 5.99 -0.47
CA VAL A 86 -22.12 6.89 -0.61
C VAL A 86 -23.04 6.83 0.62
N ASP A 87 -23.33 5.64 1.12
CA ASP A 87 -24.20 5.46 2.29
C ASP A 87 -23.57 6.03 3.58
N TRP A 88 -22.26 5.88 3.74
CA TRP A 88 -21.58 6.39 4.94
C TRP A 88 -21.26 7.88 4.85
N ASN A 89 -21.16 8.42 3.65
CA ASN A 89 -20.88 9.83 3.34
C ASN A 89 -19.69 10.39 4.14
N PRO A 90 -18.44 9.96 3.82
CA PRO A 90 -17.22 10.46 4.48
C PRO A 90 -16.91 11.89 4.07
N ASP A 91 -16.10 12.58 4.90
CA ASP A 91 -15.57 13.91 4.56
C ASP A 91 -14.45 13.85 3.54
N VAL A 92 -13.77 12.71 3.43
CA VAL A 92 -12.74 12.47 2.41
C VAL A 92 -12.57 10.97 2.12
N VAL A 93 -12.33 10.64 0.86
CA VAL A 93 -11.89 9.30 0.42
C VAL A 93 -10.40 9.33 0.17
N ILE A 94 -9.65 8.45 0.83
CA ILE A 94 -8.19 8.29 0.66
C ILE A 94 -7.91 6.98 -0.05
N LEU A 95 -7.42 7.08 -1.27
CA LEU A 95 -7.00 5.94 -2.10
C LEU A 95 -5.52 5.68 -1.89
N VAL A 96 -5.14 4.45 -1.58
CA VAL A 96 -3.73 4.10 -1.32
C VAL A 96 -3.25 3.11 -2.37
N ASP A 97 -2.31 3.53 -3.23
CA ASP A 97 -1.81 2.70 -4.35
C ASP A 97 -2.95 2.00 -5.12
N TYR A 98 -2.79 0.74 -5.53
CA TYR A 98 -3.82 -0.13 -6.13
C TYR A 98 -4.65 0.51 -7.27
N PRO A 99 -3.99 1.07 -8.30
CA PRO A 99 -4.63 1.98 -9.27
C PRO A 99 -5.68 1.31 -10.16
N GLY A 100 -5.63 -0.01 -10.33
CA GLY A 100 -6.62 -0.73 -11.14
C GLY A 100 -8.04 -0.65 -10.61
N PHE A 101 -8.19 -0.67 -9.30
CA PHE A 101 -9.44 -0.56 -8.57
C PHE A 101 -9.72 0.90 -8.18
N ASN A 102 -8.75 1.54 -7.56
CA ASN A 102 -8.90 2.86 -6.95
C ASN A 102 -9.30 3.95 -7.97
N LEU A 103 -8.72 3.97 -9.18
CA LEU A 103 -9.11 4.96 -10.19
C LEU A 103 -10.55 4.79 -10.70
N LYS A 104 -11.10 3.58 -10.66
CA LYS A 104 -12.52 3.36 -11.00
C LYS A 104 -13.46 3.77 -9.89
N ILE A 105 -13.04 3.63 -8.63
CA ILE A 105 -13.77 4.18 -7.48
C ILE A 105 -13.74 5.70 -7.55
N ALA A 106 -12.56 6.32 -7.78
CA ALA A 106 -12.43 7.76 -7.94
C ALA A 106 -13.39 8.32 -9.02
N GLU A 107 -13.39 7.72 -10.20
CA GLU A 107 -14.30 8.12 -11.29
C GLU A 107 -15.78 8.09 -10.88
N TYR A 108 -16.19 7.04 -10.16
CA TYR A 108 -17.56 6.91 -9.72
C TYR A 108 -17.93 7.97 -8.67
N ILE A 109 -17.10 8.12 -7.63
CA ILE A 109 -17.34 9.06 -6.54
C ILE A 109 -17.36 10.49 -7.07
N LYS A 110 -16.41 10.88 -7.93
CA LYS A 110 -16.35 12.22 -8.54
C LYS A 110 -17.57 12.54 -9.40
N LYS A 111 -18.17 11.52 -10.04
CA LYS A 111 -19.39 11.70 -10.86
C LYS A 111 -20.68 11.83 -10.04
N HIS A 112 -20.75 11.24 -8.86
CA HIS A 112 -22.00 11.06 -8.13
C HIS A 112 -22.05 11.78 -6.79
N THR A 113 -20.94 12.36 -6.35
CA THR A 113 -20.82 13.05 -5.06
C THR A 113 -19.84 14.22 -5.18
N ASP A 114 -19.85 15.09 -4.17
CA ASP A 114 -18.86 16.16 -4.00
C ASP A 114 -17.76 15.79 -2.99
N ILE A 115 -17.66 14.52 -2.60
CA ILE A 115 -16.67 14.05 -1.62
C ILE A 115 -15.26 14.21 -2.20
N PRO A 116 -14.35 14.89 -1.49
CA PRO A 116 -12.95 15.03 -1.90
C PRO A 116 -12.24 13.67 -2.00
N ILE A 117 -11.40 13.52 -3.02
CA ILE A 117 -10.63 12.29 -3.28
C ILE A 117 -9.15 12.61 -3.20
N TYR A 118 -8.48 12.03 -2.21
CA TYR A 118 -7.05 12.12 -2.01
C TYR A 118 -6.39 10.80 -2.40
N TYR A 119 -5.26 10.89 -3.08
CA TYR A 119 -4.52 9.71 -3.50
C TYR A 119 -3.16 9.69 -2.82
N TYR A 120 -2.97 8.77 -1.90
CA TYR A 120 -1.71 8.54 -1.18
C TYR A 120 -0.95 7.37 -1.80
N ILE A 121 0.35 7.54 -1.99
CA ILE A 121 1.23 6.64 -2.77
C ILE A 121 0.81 6.63 -4.23
N SER A 122 1.30 7.62 -4.95
CA SER A 122 1.02 7.86 -6.38
C SER A 122 1.12 6.59 -7.23
N PRO A 123 0.18 6.35 -8.15
CA PRO A 123 0.32 5.29 -9.13
C PRO A 123 1.57 5.51 -9.99
N LYS A 124 2.37 4.47 -10.19
CA LYS A 124 3.61 4.53 -10.99
C LYS A 124 3.32 4.63 -12.49
N ILE A 125 2.56 5.67 -12.89
CA ILE A 125 2.17 5.87 -14.30
C ILE A 125 3.34 6.25 -15.19
N TRP A 126 4.42 6.79 -14.62
CA TRP A 126 5.67 7.09 -15.31
C TRP A 126 6.41 5.84 -15.81
N ALA A 127 6.21 4.69 -15.17
CA ALA A 127 6.81 3.43 -15.59
C ALA A 127 6.02 2.74 -16.71
N TRP A 128 4.70 2.88 -16.67
CA TRP A 128 3.78 2.27 -17.64
C TRP A 128 2.36 2.84 -17.45
N LYS A 129 1.54 2.80 -18.51
CA LYS A 129 0.16 3.32 -18.48
C LYS A 129 0.05 4.82 -18.15
N GLU A 130 0.96 5.62 -18.70
CA GLU A 130 0.97 7.07 -18.56
C GLU A 130 -0.37 7.71 -18.94
N TYR A 131 -1.15 7.09 -19.83
CA TYR A 131 -2.49 7.56 -20.20
C TYR A 131 -3.45 7.72 -19.00
N ARG A 132 -3.16 7.09 -17.86
CA ARG A 132 -3.93 7.23 -16.61
C ARG A 132 -3.87 8.63 -16.02
N ILE A 133 -2.92 9.45 -16.44
CA ILE A 133 -2.86 10.87 -16.02
C ILE A 133 -4.17 11.60 -16.28
N LYS A 134 -4.89 11.27 -17.36
CA LYS A 134 -6.20 11.87 -17.68
C LYS A 134 -7.24 11.58 -16.60
N ASN A 135 -7.25 10.35 -16.09
CA ASN A 135 -8.15 9.94 -15.02
C ASN A 135 -7.79 10.64 -13.70
N ILE A 136 -6.50 10.68 -13.37
CA ILE A 136 -6.01 11.33 -12.15
C ILE A 136 -6.40 12.81 -12.16
N LYS A 137 -6.12 13.53 -13.25
CA LYS A 137 -6.47 14.96 -13.39
C LYS A 137 -7.96 15.26 -13.30
N ARG A 138 -8.79 14.31 -13.73
CA ARG A 138 -10.26 14.47 -13.71
C ARG A 138 -10.87 14.15 -12.34
N ASP A 139 -10.36 13.11 -11.68
CA ASP A 139 -11.06 12.43 -10.60
C ASP A 139 -10.38 12.55 -9.22
N VAL A 140 -9.11 12.99 -9.16
CA VAL A 140 -8.35 13.10 -7.92
C VAL A 140 -8.10 14.56 -7.58
N ASP A 141 -8.48 14.97 -6.38
CA ASP A 141 -8.33 16.36 -5.94
C ASP A 141 -6.92 16.63 -5.43
N GLU A 142 -6.33 15.72 -4.64
CA GLU A 142 -4.97 15.85 -4.11
C GLU A 142 -4.21 14.53 -4.27
N LEU A 143 -2.95 14.62 -4.73
CA LEU A 143 -2.09 13.45 -4.93
C LEU A 143 -0.81 13.60 -4.12
N PHE A 144 -0.52 12.59 -3.30
CA PHE A 144 0.63 12.52 -2.42
C PHE A 144 1.62 11.47 -2.92
N SER A 145 2.80 11.94 -3.30
CA SER A 145 3.89 11.11 -3.85
C SER A 145 4.92 10.76 -2.78
N ILE A 146 5.51 9.59 -2.92
CA ILE A 146 6.59 9.08 -2.07
C ILE A 146 7.95 9.04 -2.77
N LEU A 147 8.00 9.41 -4.05
CA LEU A 147 9.21 9.45 -4.86
C LEU A 147 9.47 10.88 -5.35
N PRO A 148 10.65 11.46 -5.06
CA PRO A 148 10.89 12.89 -5.32
C PRO A 148 10.80 13.26 -6.80
N PHE A 149 11.22 12.40 -7.72
CA PHE A 149 11.19 12.66 -9.16
C PHE A 149 9.76 12.70 -9.75
N GLU A 150 8.77 12.15 -9.05
CA GLU A 150 7.37 12.21 -9.50
C GLU A 150 6.83 13.64 -9.53
N VAL A 151 7.38 14.53 -8.70
CA VAL A 151 7.00 15.97 -8.70
C VAL A 151 7.23 16.59 -10.08
N ASP A 152 8.42 16.40 -10.66
CA ASP A 152 8.74 16.94 -11.97
C ASP A 152 7.94 16.26 -13.09
N PHE A 153 7.74 14.94 -12.97
CA PHE A 153 6.91 14.18 -13.91
C PHE A 153 5.48 14.74 -13.97
N PHE A 154 4.81 14.87 -12.84
CA PHE A 154 3.44 15.38 -12.79
C PHE A 154 3.34 16.87 -13.13
N LYS A 155 4.35 17.66 -12.77
CA LYS A 155 4.46 19.06 -13.20
C LYS A 155 4.52 19.18 -14.72
N GLY A 156 5.25 18.31 -15.41
CA GLY A 156 5.26 18.21 -16.87
C GLY A 156 3.89 17.97 -17.49
N HIS A 157 3.00 17.30 -16.75
CA HIS A 157 1.59 17.09 -17.12
C HIS A 157 0.66 18.23 -16.65
N GLN A 158 1.18 19.33 -16.12
CA GLN A 158 0.37 20.43 -15.55
C GLN A 158 -0.58 19.97 -14.43
N TYR A 159 -0.08 19.09 -13.57
CA TYR A 159 -0.79 18.58 -12.40
C TYR A 159 0.16 18.58 -11.19
N PRO A 160 0.12 19.64 -10.37
CA PRO A 160 0.97 19.72 -9.18
C PRO A 160 0.57 18.66 -8.17
N ILE A 161 1.57 18.08 -7.49
CA ILE A 161 1.41 17.06 -6.48
C ILE A 161 2.20 17.39 -5.22
N HIS A 162 1.92 16.69 -4.13
CA HIS A 162 2.64 16.82 -2.87
C HIS A 162 3.64 15.68 -2.69
N TYR A 163 4.93 16.00 -2.55
CA TYR A 163 5.93 15.03 -2.12
C TYR A 163 5.95 14.98 -0.59
N VAL A 164 5.67 13.81 -0.01
CA VAL A 164 5.52 13.61 1.43
C VAL A 164 6.58 12.71 2.06
N GLY A 165 7.61 12.36 1.30
CA GLY A 165 8.61 11.40 1.73
C GLY A 165 8.17 9.93 1.53
N ASN A 166 9.08 9.01 1.81
CA ASN A 166 8.84 7.58 1.62
C ASN A 166 8.49 6.90 2.96
N PRO A 167 7.27 6.40 3.14
CA PRO A 167 6.83 5.79 4.40
C PRO A 167 7.60 4.52 4.78
N CYS A 168 8.34 3.90 3.84
CA CYS A 168 9.23 2.79 4.17
C CYS A 168 10.39 3.23 5.07
N VAL A 169 10.84 4.48 4.98
CA VAL A 169 11.88 5.03 5.85
C VAL A 169 11.37 5.08 7.29
N ASP A 170 10.17 5.61 7.48
CA ASP A 170 9.55 5.69 8.81
C ASP A 170 9.33 4.31 9.43
N ALA A 171 8.88 3.35 8.61
CA ALA A 171 8.68 1.96 9.06
C ALA A 171 10.00 1.31 9.48
N VAL A 172 11.09 1.50 8.72
CA VAL A 172 12.42 0.99 9.06
C VAL A 172 12.98 1.66 10.32
N ASP A 173 12.82 2.98 10.44
CA ASP A 173 13.31 3.73 11.60
C ASP A 173 12.55 3.36 12.86
N ALA A 174 11.22 3.18 12.78
CA ALA A 174 10.41 2.70 13.90
C ALA A 174 10.83 1.28 14.32
N TYR A 175 11.07 0.40 13.37
CA TYR A 175 11.57 -0.95 13.65
C TYR A 175 12.93 -0.90 14.37
N ARG A 176 13.90 -0.13 13.85
CA ARG A 176 15.24 0.00 14.42
C ARG A 176 15.24 0.57 15.84
N LYS A 177 14.37 1.53 16.12
CA LYS A 177 14.23 2.10 17.48
C LYS A 177 13.72 1.09 18.50
N ASN A 178 12.87 0.16 18.07
CA ASN A 178 12.22 -0.81 18.95
C ASN A 178 12.93 -2.17 18.99
N HIS A 179 13.84 -2.45 18.05
CA HIS A 179 14.53 -3.72 17.88
C HIS A 179 16.03 -3.48 17.71
N ALA A 180 16.70 -3.13 18.80
CA ALA A 180 18.16 -2.96 18.83
C ALA A 180 18.83 -4.33 19.01
N GLU A 181 18.79 -5.19 17.98
CA GLU A 181 19.43 -6.50 17.95
C GLU A 181 20.81 -6.39 17.31
N SER A 182 21.85 -6.90 17.98
CA SER A 182 23.18 -7.03 17.39
C SER A 182 23.25 -8.20 16.40
N PHE A 183 24.26 -8.21 15.52
CA PHE A 183 24.49 -9.33 14.59
C PHE A 183 24.64 -10.66 15.34
N GLY A 184 25.35 -10.68 16.47
CA GLY A 184 25.52 -11.89 17.27
C GLY A 184 24.23 -12.41 17.87
N GLU A 185 23.37 -11.53 18.36
CA GLU A 185 22.01 -11.89 18.86
C GLU A 185 21.13 -12.42 17.73
N PHE A 186 21.14 -11.76 16.57
CA PHE A 186 20.40 -12.21 15.39
C PHE A 186 20.84 -13.62 14.94
N VAL A 187 22.14 -13.86 14.86
CA VAL A 187 22.71 -15.16 14.48
C VAL A 187 22.30 -16.25 15.49
N ALA A 188 22.39 -15.94 16.78
CA ALA A 188 22.03 -16.88 17.85
C ALA A 188 20.52 -17.19 17.86
N SER A 189 19.66 -16.17 17.76
CA SER A 189 18.21 -16.34 17.80
C SER A 189 17.66 -17.10 16.59
N ASN A 190 18.36 -17.02 15.45
CA ASN A 190 17.96 -17.70 14.21
C ASN A 190 18.72 -19.01 13.95
N SER A 191 19.54 -19.49 14.89
CA SER A 191 20.36 -20.71 14.74
C SER A 191 21.26 -20.68 13.49
N LEU A 192 21.82 -19.53 13.17
CA LEU A 192 22.71 -19.33 12.05
C LEU A 192 24.17 -19.47 12.45
N SER A 193 25.06 -19.61 11.47
CA SER A 193 26.52 -19.53 11.70
C SER A 193 26.97 -18.06 11.77
N ASP A 194 28.18 -17.82 12.25
CA ASP A 194 28.82 -16.51 12.33
C ASP A 194 29.34 -15.98 10.96
N LYS A 195 29.13 -16.76 9.88
CA LYS A 195 29.49 -16.35 8.53
C LYS A 195 28.72 -15.09 8.10
N PRO A 196 29.32 -14.25 7.24
CA PRO A 196 28.60 -13.16 6.61
C PRO A 196 27.35 -13.67 5.88
N ILE A 197 26.27 -12.89 5.90
CA ILE A 197 24.98 -13.28 5.35
C ILE A 197 24.80 -12.75 3.92
N ILE A 198 24.31 -13.62 3.03
CA ILE A 198 23.65 -13.22 1.78
C ILE A 198 22.15 -13.38 1.99
N ALA A 199 21.42 -12.26 2.05
CA ALA A 199 19.98 -12.27 2.16
C ALA A 199 19.33 -12.47 0.79
N LEU A 200 18.43 -13.47 0.68
CA LEU A 200 17.66 -13.75 -0.52
C LEU A 200 16.26 -13.18 -0.36
N LEU A 201 15.94 -12.16 -1.15
CA LEU A 201 14.64 -11.46 -1.14
C LEU A 201 13.84 -11.89 -2.35
N ALA A 202 13.21 -13.06 -2.28
CA ALA A 202 12.54 -13.69 -3.41
C ALA A 202 11.16 -13.05 -3.77
N GLY A 203 10.67 -12.14 -2.93
CA GLY A 203 9.38 -11.47 -3.08
C GLY A 203 8.42 -11.78 -1.94
N SER A 204 7.28 -11.10 -1.91
CA SER A 204 6.24 -11.25 -0.88
C SER A 204 5.04 -12.10 -1.35
N ARG A 205 4.97 -12.44 -2.62
CA ARG A 205 3.86 -13.22 -3.22
C ARG A 205 4.32 -14.62 -3.60
N LYS A 206 3.45 -15.61 -3.39
CA LYS A 206 3.76 -17.03 -3.69
C LYS A 206 4.29 -17.22 -5.12
N GLN A 207 3.74 -16.52 -6.11
CA GLN A 207 4.20 -16.63 -7.50
C GLN A 207 5.59 -16.04 -7.68
N GLU A 208 5.86 -14.85 -7.10
CA GLU A 208 7.18 -14.20 -7.14
C GLU A 208 8.25 -15.11 -6.52
N ILE A 209 7.96 -15.68 -5.35
CA ILE A 209 8.87 -16.62 -4.67
C ILE A 209 9.13 -17.84 -5.54
N LYS A 210 8.09 -18.43 -6.13
CA LYS A 210 8.20 -19.59 -7.00
C LYS A 210 9.09 -19.32 -8.23
N ASP A 211 8.97 -18.13 -8.80
CA ASP A 211 9.70 -17.77 -10.02
C ASP A 211 11.14 -17.32 -9.71
N ASN A 212 11.36 -16.57 -8.64
CA ASN A 212 12.65 -15.94 -8.35
C ASN A 212 13.57 -16.82 -7.51
N LEU A 213 13.05 -17.52 -6.50
CA LEU A 213 13.89 -18.23 -5.53
C LEU A 213 14.79 -19.30 -6.16
N PRO A 214 14.33 -20.12 -7.13
CA PRO A 214 15.22 -21.11 -7.76
C PRO A 214 16.44 -20.48 -8.44
N MET A 215 16.27 -19.39 -9.15
CA MET A 215 17.35 -18.67 -9.81
C MET A 215 18.31 -18.00 -8.80
N MET A 216 17.78 -17.45 -7.72
CA MET A 216 18.58 -16.85 -6.65
C MET A 216 19.45 -17.90 -5.94
N LEU A 217 18.90 -19.08 -5.65
CA LEU A 217 19.63 -20.18 -5.05
C LEU A 217 20.75 -20.69 -5.99
N GLU A 218 20.47 -20.83 -7.27
CA GLU A 218 21.46 -21.23 -8.24
C GLU A 218 22.61 -20.23 -8.34
N ALA A 219 22.29 -18.93 -8.41
CA ALA A 219 23.28 -17.87 -8.43
C ALA A 219 24.11 -17.77 -7.14
N ALA A 220 23.53 -18.14 -5.99
CA ALA A 220 24.21 -18.09 -4.69
C ALA A 220 25.08 -19.30 -4.40
N LYS A 221 24.93 -20.43 -5.10
CA LYS A 221 25.71 -21.67 -4.89
C LYS A 221 27.22 -21.47 -4.77
N PRO A 222 27.89 -20.67 -5.62
CA PRO A 222 29.36 -20.49 -5.54
C PRO A 222 29.80 -19.82 -4.24
N PHE A 223 28.91 -19.27 -3.45
CA PHE A 223 29.24 -18.46 -2.26
C PHE A 223 28.99 -19.19 -0.92
N VAL A 224 28.37 -20.38 -0.92
CA VAL A 224 27.93 -21.08 0.30
C VAL A 224 29.06 -21.45 1.25
N ASP A 225 30.27 -21.63 0.75
CA ASP A 225 31.44 -21.92 1.61
C ASP A 225 31.84 -20.73 2.49
N LYS A 226 31.66 -19.50 1.98
CA LYS A 226 32.07 -18.26 2.64
C LYS A 226 30.92 -17.53 3.32
N TYR A 227 29.69 -17.73 2.85
CA TYR A 227 28.51 -16.99 3.29
C TYR A 227 27.41 -17.92 3.79
N GLN A 228 26.64 -17.43 4.75
CA GLN A 228 25.37 -18.03 5.16
C GLN A 228 24.26 -17.48 4.27
N LEU A 229 23.52 -18.36 3.59
CA LEU A 229 22.34 -17.92 2.84
C LEU A 229 21.13 -17.83 3.79
N VAL A 230 20.44 -16.71 3.78
CA VAL A 230 19.23 -16.47 4.58
C VAL A 230 18.10 -16.04 3.67
N LEU A 231 17.02 -16.80 3.67
CA LEU A 231 15.79 -16.42 2.98
C LEU A 231 14.96 -15.57 3.92
N ALA A 232 14.73 -14.30 3.53
CA ALA A 232 13.77 -13.45 4.22
C ALA A 232 12.36 -13.82 3.74
N GLY A 233 11.58 -14.41 4.61
CA GLY A 233 10.17 -14.74 4.38
C GLY A 233 9.27 -13.56 4.72
N ALA A 234 8.19 -13.37 3.94
CA ALA A 234 7.13 -12.39 4.19
C ALA A 234 5.82 -13.11 4.55
#